data_16fc2c6c49a9cdacb21fba340d0ade69
#
_entry.id   16fc2c6c49a9cdacb21fba340d0ade69
#
_cell.length_a   1.000
_cell.length_b   1.000
_cell.length_c   1.000
_cell.angle_alpha   90.00
_cell.angle_beta   90.00
_cell.angle_gamma   90.00
#
_symmetry.space_group_name_H-M   'P 1'
#
loop_
_entity.id
_entity.type
_entity.pdbx_description
1 polymer ?
#
loop_
_entity_poly.entity_id
_entity_poly.type
_entity_poly.pdbx_seq_one_letter_code
_entity_poly.pdbx_strand_id
1 'polypeptide(L)'
;MNTLIELYDERANENILAPDMFRPERIIYLCPKEIVQDKSRQEKIRAFFLHRGWDPELIFMESSLFKADRILRQLLAISEKYPDCALDVTGGSDAALFAAGQFAAQTGVPAFTYSRKQNRFYNISEAPFADNLSCNLTYSVEEFFLMAGGTLLPGRVNNSILKQYLNDFDPFFACFLRFRRDWTNIISYIQRVSPAEYGQVPPLFVQGNYTVKGEHGRRTSANENALQELARIGFIQNLTIILNESVSFRFRDATTRA
;
A
#
# COMPACT_ATOMS: atom_id res chain seq x y z
N MET A 1 -12.21 -21.67 14.43
CA MET A 1 -10.92 -21.60 13.69
C MET A 1 -9.89 -20.99 14.62
N ASN A 2 -8.93 -21.80 15.08
CA ASN A 2 -7.85 -21.32 15.95
C ASN A 2 -6.56 -21.11 15.15
N THR A 3 -6.45 -21.72 13.97
CA THR A 3 -5.29 -21.59 13.08
C THR A 3 -5.73 -21.06 11.71
N LEU A 4 -5.08 -19.99 11.24
CA LEU A 4 -5.26 -19.45 9.90
C LEU A 4 -3.99 -19.71 9.08
N ILE A 5 -4.17 -20.30 7.91
CA ILE A 5 -3.10 -20.49 6.93
C ILE A 5 -3.18 -19.36 5.91
N GLU A 6 -2.10 -18.59 5.79
CA GLU A 6 -1.95 -17.47 4.85
C GLU A 6 -1.01 -17.83 3.72
N LEU A 7 -1.44 -17.66 2.49
CA LEU A 7 -0.58 -17.69 1.33
C LEU A 7 0.06 -16.31 1.18
N TYR A 8 1.32 -16.18 1.57
CA TYR A 8 2.00 -14.90 1.64
C TYR A 8 1.98 -14.15 0.30
N ASP A 9 1.62 -12.87 0.33
CA ASP A 9 1.65 -11.95 -0.80
C ASP A 9 2.67 -10.82 -0.56
N GLU A 10 3.24 -10.26 -1.63
CA GLU A 10 4.15 -9.11 -1.53
C GLU A 10 3.44 -7.85 -1.04
N ARG A 11 2.13 -7.78 -1.21
CA ARG A 11 1.29 -6.68 -0.74
C ARG A 11 1.00 -6.87 0.75
N ALA A 12 1.54 -5.98 1.55
CA ALA A 12 1.46 -6.07 3.02
C ALA A 12 0.02 -6.25 3.54
N ASN A 13 -0.96 -5.56 2.95
CA ASN A 13 -2.36 -5.60 3.40
C ASN A 13 -3.00 -6.99 3.28
N GLU A 14 -2.60 -7.77 2.28
CA GLU A 14 -3.19 -9.09 2.04
C GLU A 14 -2.74 -10.11 3.08
N ASN A 15 -1.61 -9.87 3.74
CA ASN A 15 -1.09 -10.75 4.78
C ASN A 15 -1.68 -10.49 6.18
N ILE A 16 -2.46 -9.43 6.35
CA ILE A 16 -2.93 -9.02 7.68
C ILE A 16 -4.45 -8.85 7.76
N LEU A 17 -5.13 -8.69 6.61
CA LEU A 17 -6.56 -8.35 6.60
C LEU A 17 -7.42 -9.47 7.19
N ALA A 18 -7.24 -10.71 6.72
CA ALA A 18 -7.97 -11.85 7.26
C ALA A 18 -7.55 -12.18 8.69
N PRO A 19 -6.25 -12.21 9.03
CA PRO A 19 -5.83 -12.33 10.42
C PRO A 19 -6.49 -11.30 11.36
N ASP A 20 -6.50 -10.02 11.01
CA ASP A 20 -7.11 -8.98 11.87
C ASP A 20 -8.64 -9.09 11.94
N MET A 21 -9.27 -9.57 10.87
CA MET A 21 -10.72 -9.78 10.84
C MET A 21 -11.18 -10.94 11.71
N PHE A 22 -10.49 -12.07 11.61
CA PHE A 22 -10.92 -13.32 12.25
C PHE A 22 -10.21 -13.63 13.58
N ARG A 23 -9.11 -12.96 13.87
CA ARG A 23 -8.31 -13.05 15.11
C ARG A 23 -8.03 -14.49 15.58
N PRO A 24 -7.41 -15.33 14.74
CA PRO A 24 -7.05 -16.69 15.14
C PRO A 24 -5.93 -16.69 16.20
N GLU A 25 -5.84 -17.73 17.00
CA GLU A 25 -4.74 -17.87 17.99
C GLU A 25 -3.37 -18.00 17.30
N ARG A 26 -3.36 -18.58 16.09
CA ARG A 26 -2.17 -18.88 15.30
C ARG A 26 -2.34 -18.49 13.84
N ILE A 27 -1.28 -17.91 13.26
CA ILE A 27 -1.19 -17.60 11.83
C ILE A 27 0.03 -18.30 11.26
N ILE A 28 -0.16 -19.08 10.20
CA ILE A 28 0.90 -19.78 9.50
C ILE A 28 1.05 -19.16 8.11
N TYR A 29 2.13 -18.42 7.90
CA TYR A 29 2.46 -17.84 6.60
C TYR A 29 3.27 -18.83 5.77
N LEU A 30 2.73 -19.30 4.65
CA LEU A 30 3.49 -19.99 3.61
C LEU A 30 4.15 -18.97 2.72
N CYS A 31 5.45 -18.78 2.84
CA CYS A 31 6.16 -17.67 2.24
C CYS A 31 7.50 -18.07 1.59
N PRO A 32 8.06 -17.27 0.68
CA PRO A 32 9.39 -17.49 0.11
C PRO A 32 10.46 -17.49 1.20
N LYS A 33 11.61 -18.13 0.89
CA LYS A 33 12.75 -18.24 1.80
C LYS A 33 13.24 -16.88 2.31
N GLU A 34 13.22 -15.88 1.46
CA GLU A 34 13.64 -14.51 1.75
C GLU A 34 12.81 -13.92 2.92
N ILE A 35 11.52 -14.21 2.96
CA ILE A 35 10.62 -13.75 4.03
C ILE A 35 10.88 -14.51 5.34
N VAL A 36 11.16 -15.82 5.26
CA VAL A 36 11.52 -16.60 6.45
C VAL A 36 12.82 -16.09 7.08
N GLN A 37 13.74 -15.60 6.28
CA GLN A 37 15.02 -15.04 6.73
C GLN A 37 14.93 -13.57 7.16
N ASP A 38 13.93 -12.83 6.70
CA ASP A 38 13.73 -11.40 7.01
C ASP A 38 13.02 -11.22 8.37
N LYS A 39 13.81 -11.29 9.45
CA LYS A 39 13.30 -11.10 10.81
C LYS A 39 12.69 -9.71 11.01
N SER A 40 13.24 -8.68 10.35
CA SER A 40 12.69 -7.31 10.44
C SER A 40 11.25 -7.27 9.91
N ARG A 41 10.96 -7.91 8.78
CA ARG A 41 9.61 -7.97 8.21
C ARG A 41 8.65 -8.76 9.11
N GLN A 42 9.10 -9.86 9.70
CA GLN A 42 8.30 -10.64 10.67
C GLN A 42 7.94 -9.83 11.90
N GLU A 43 8.90 -9.07 12.45
CA GLU A 43 8.70 -8.18 13.59
C GLU A 43 7.70 -7.06 13.29
N LYS A 44 7.68 -6.54 12.06
CA LYS A 44 6.72 -5.53 11.63
C LYS A 44 5.28 -6.06 11.62
N ILE A 45 5.09 -7.28 11.10
CA ILE A 45 3.78 -7.96 11.14
C ILE A 45 3.34 -8.16 12.59
N ARG A 46 4.25 -8.62 13.46
CA ARG A 46 3.96 -8.77 14.89
C ARG A 46 3.61 -7.43 15.55
N ALA A 47 4.39 -6.37 15.28
CA ALA A 47 4.15 -5.04 15.83
C ALA A 47 2.78 -4.48 15.42
N PHE A 48 2.34 -4.75 14.19
CA PHE A 48 0.99 -4.38 13.75
C PHE A 48 -0.09 -5.05 14.60
N PHE A 49 -0.02 -6.38 14.82
CA PHE A 49 -1.02 -7.08 15.62
C PHE A 49 -0.99 -6.65 17.08
N LEU A 50 0.19 -6.42 17.66
CA LEU A 50 0.33 -5.86 19.01
C LEU A 50 -0.31 -4.47 19.12
N HIS A 51 -0.11 -3.61 18.13
CA HIS A 51 -0.75 -2.28 18.07
C HIS A 51 -2.28 -2.41 18.04
N ARG A 52 -2.80 -3.45 17.37
CA ARG A 52 -4.24 -3.80 17.34
C ARG A 52 -4.74 -4.47 18.63
N GLY A 53 -3.90 -4.58 19.65
CA GLY A 53 -4.23 -5.20 20.95
C GLY A 53 -4.35 -6.72 20.91
N TRP A 54 -3.62 -7.38 20.03
CA TRP A 54 -3.68 -8.81 19.83
C TRP A 54 -2.29 -9.38 19.51
N ASP A 55 -1.90 -10.50 20.14
CA ASP A 55 -0.60 -11.16 19.97
C ASP A 55 -0.77 -12.63 19.56
N PRO A 56 -0.99 -12.92 18.28
CA PRO A 56 -1.10 -14.31 17.80
C PRO A 56 0.25 -15.00 17.74
N GLU A 57 0.25 -16.33 17.77
CA GLU A 57 1.43 -17.09 17.40
C GLU A 57 1.69 -16.98 15.90
N LEU A 58 2.82 -16.37 15.49
CA LEU A 58 3.21 -16.20 14.09
C LEU A 58 4.22 -17.27 13.69
N ILE A 59 3.90 -18.09 12.69
CA ILE A 59 4.77 -19.11 12.12
C ILE A 59 5.03 -18.80 10.66
N PHE A 60 6.30 -18.58 10.30
CA PHE A 60 6.72 -18.35 8.91
C PHE A 60 7.39 -19.63 8.40
N MET A 61 6.76 -20.26 7.41
CA MET A 61 7.23 -21.51 6.80
C MET A 61 7.68 -21.28 5.38
N GLU A 62 8.92 -21.70 5.06
CA GLU A 62 9.42 -21.67 3.69
C GLU A 62 8.54 -22.52 2.78
N SER A 63 8.05 -21.93 1.69
CA SER A 63 7.26 -22.61 0.68
C SER A 63 7.75 -22.27 -0.73
N SER A 64 7.50 -23.17 -1.65
CA SER A 64 7.84 -22.97 -3.06
C SER A 64 6.88 -21.98 -3.70
N LEU A 65 7.39 -21.08 -4.55
CA LEU A 65 6.54 -20.19 -5.35
C LEU A 65 5.95 -20.87 -6.60
N PHE A 66 6.55 -22.00 -7.06
CA PHE A 66 6.28 -22.55 -8.38
C PHE A 66 5.95 -24.06 -8.39
N LYS A 67 6.04 -24.75 -7.26
CA LYS A 67 5.84 -26.22 -7.17
C LYS A 67 4.60 -26.57 -6.37
N ALA A 68 3.45 -26.63 -7.05
CA ALA A 68 2.16 -26.90 -6.42
C ALA A 68 2.15 -28.22 -5.61
N ASP A 69 2.85 -29.26 -6.08
CA ASP A 69 2.94 -30.54 -5.36
C ASP A 69 3.63 -30.42 -3.99
N ARG A 70 4.63 -29.56 -3.86
CA ARG A 70 5.30 -29.28 -2.59
C ARG A 70 4.41 -28.47 -1.66
N ILE A 71 3.73 -27.45 -2.20
CA ILE A 71 2.81 -26.60 -1.44
C ILE A 71 1.66 -27.46 -0.91
N LEU A 72 1.08 -28.31 -1.75
CA LEU A 72 0.00 -29.23 -1.34
C LEU A 72 0.43 -30.14 -0.17
N ARG A 73 1.62 -30.75 -0.26
CA ARG A 73 2.14 -31.57 0.84
C ARG A 73 2.34 -30.78 2.14
N GLN A 74 2.77 -29.53 2.05
CA GLN A 74 2.89 -28.67 3.22
C GLN A 74 1.51 -28.34 3.82
N LEU A 75 0.52 -27.99 3.00
CA LEU A 75 -0.85 -27.75 3.47
C LEU A 75 -1.45 -28.98 4.15
N LEU A 76 -1.27 -30.17 3.59
CA LEU A 76 -1.71 -31.43 4.20
C LEU A 76 -1.04 -31.64 5.57
N ALA A 77 0.28 -31.50 5.67
CA ALA A 77 1.00 -31.64 6.93
C ALA A 77 0.58 -30.60 7.99
N ILE A 78 0.24 -29.37 7.55
CA ILE A 78 -0.28 -28.34 8.46
C ILE A 78 -1.66 -28.75 8.98
N SER A 79 -2.58 -29.20 8.12
CA SER A 79 -3.93 -29.59 8.55
C SER A 79 -3.95 -30.85 9.45
N GLU A 80 -3.03 -31.78 9.25
CA GLU A 80 -2.85 -32.90 10.16
C GLU A 80 -2.40 -32.43 11.56
N LYS A 81 -1.51 -31.46 11.62
CA LYS A 81 -1.01 -30.92 12.89
C LYS A 81 -2.01 -29.94 13.55
N TYR A 82 -2.79 -29.25 12.77
CA TYR A 82 -3.73 -28.22 13.20
C TYR A 82 -5.11 -28.46 12.56
N PRO A 83 -5.90 -29.44 13.06
CA PRO A 83 -7.14 -29.87 12.39
C PRO A 83 -8.26 -28.84 12.39
N ASP A 84 -8.16 -27.79 13.19
CA ASP A 84 -9.09 -26.64 13.25
C ASP A 84 -8.64 -25.44 12.42
N CYS A 85 -7.80 -25.67 11.41
CA CYS A 85 -7.31 -24.64 10.54
C CYS A 85 -8.34 -24.23 9.47
N ALA A 86 -8.15 -22.99 8.93
CA ALA A 86 -8.77 -22.53 7.70
C ALA A 86 -7.70 -21.88 6.80
N LEU A 87 -8.00 -21.76 5.52
CA LEU A 87 -7.09 -21.26 4.49
C LEU A 87 -7.61 -19.98 3.87
N ASP A 88 -6.81 -18.91 3.93
CA ASP A 88 -7.04 -17.71 3.13
C ASP A 88 -6.33 -17.83 1.77
N VAL A 89 -7.10 -17.70 0.70
CA VAL A 89 -6.62 -17.70 -0.69
C VAL A 89 -6.70 -16.32 -1.34
N THR A 90 -6.69 -15.28 -0.54
CA THR A 90 -6.69 -13.89 -1.03
C THR A 90 -5.37 -13.54 -1.74
N GLY A 91 -4.25 -14.01 -1.21
CA GLY A 91 -2.90 -13.82 -1.73
C GLY A 91 -2.28 -15.10 -2.30
N GLY A 92 -0.98 -15.05 -2.55
CA GLY A 92 -0.18 -16.18 -3.02
C GLY A 92 0.06 -16.24 -4.53
N SER A 93 0.97 -17.11 -4.95
CA SER A 93 1.27 -17.38 -6.35
C SER A 93 0.20 -18.27 -7.00
N ASP A 94 0.13 -18.27 -8.33
CA ASP A 94 -0.78 -19.16 -9.08
C ASP A 94 -0.61 -20.63 -8.69
N ALA A 95 0.64 -21.08 -8.46
CA ALA A 95 0.92 -22.45 -8.00
C ALA A 95 0.39 -22.71 -6.58
N ALA A 96 0.44 -21.70 -5.70
CA ALA A 96 -0.11 -21.80 -4.36
C ALA A 96 -1.64 -21.85 -4.39
N LEU A 97 -2.28 -21.03 -5.20
CA LEU A 97 -3.75 -21.04 -5.40
C LEU A 97 -4.22 -22.38 -5.99
N PHE A 98 -3.48 -22.92 -6.96
CA PHE A 98 -3.78 -24.24 -7.52
C PHE A 98 -3.67 -25.36 -6.47
N ALA A 99 -2.60 -25.34 -5.65
CA ALA A 99 -2.43 -26.30 -4.56
C ALA A 99 -3.51 -26.14 -3.48
N ALA A 100 -3.88 -24.91 -3.16
CA ALA A 100 -4.94 -24.59 -2.20
C ALA A 100 -6.29 -25.15 -2.62
N GLY A 101 -6.65 -25.04 -3.90
CA GLY A 101 -7.88 -25.63 -4.43
C GLY A 101 -7.89 -27.16 -4.33
N GLN A 102 -6.77 -27.81 -4.67
CA GLN A 102 -6.63 -29.27 -4.49
C GLN A 102 -6.72 -29.68 -3.00
N PHE A 103 -6.05 -28.94 -2.14
CA PHE A 103 -6.06 -29.16 -0.71
C PHE A 103 -7.48 -29.07 -0.11
N ALA A 104 -8.19 -27.96 -0.40
CA ALA A 104 -9.56 -27.78 0.10
C ALA A 104 -10.49 -28.90 -0.38
N ALA A 105 -10.41 -29.30 -1.65
CA ALA A 105 -11.21 -30.39 -2.22
C ALA A 105 -10.91 -31.77 -1.59
N GLN A 106 -9.65 -32.03 -1.20
CA GLN A 106 -9.26 -33.31 -0.63
C GLN A 106 -9.58 -33.42 0.87
N THR A 107 -9.51 -32.32 1.60
CA THR A 107 -9.56 -32.34 3.08
C THR A 107 -10.86 -31.80 3.65
N GLY A 108 -11.62 -31.00 2.89
CA GLY A 108 -12.76 -30.26 3.41
C GLY A 108 -12.37 -29.12 4.37
N VAL A 109 -11.08 -28.74 4.44
CA VAL A 109 -10.63 -27.60 5.25
C VAL A 109 -11.28 -26.33 4.71
N PRO A 110 -11.88 -25.49 5.58
CA PRO A 110 -12.48 -24.24 5.17
C PRO A 110 -11.51 -23.33 4.40
N ALA A 111 -11.92 -22.87 3.22
CA ALA A 111 -11.16 -21.93 2.41
C ALA A 111 -12.02 -20.74 2.02
N PHE A 112 -11.45 -19.55 2.09
CA PHE A 112 -12.13 -18.29 1.78
C PHE A 112 -11.18 -17.30 1.11
N THR A 113 -11.73 -16.23 0.54
CA THR A 113 -11.00 -15.14 -0.10
C THR A 113 -11.61 -13.79 0.23
N TYR A 114 -10.83 -12.73 0.06
CA TYR A 114 -11.30 -11.37 0.19
C TYR A 114 -11.33 -10.65 -1.17
N SER A 115 -12.46 -10.01 -1.49
CA SER A 115 -12.63 -9.17 -2.66
C SER A 115 -12.47 -7.69 -2.31
N ARG A 116 -11.37 -7.09 -2.74
CA ARG A 116 -11.14 -5.63 -2.58
C ARG A 116 -12.24 -4.79 -3.21
N LYS A 117 -12.70 -5.18 -4.41
CA LYS A 117 -13.71 -4.43 -5.16
C LYS A 117 -15.04 -4.33 -4.41
N GLN A 118 -15.39 -5.38 -3.69
CA GLN A 118 -16.66 -5.48 -2.99
C GLN A 118 -16.52 -5.23 -1.48
N ASN A 119 -15.27 -5.15 -0.97
CA ASN A 119 -14.94 -5.03 0.44
C ASN A 119 -15.60 -6.13 1.28
N ARG A 120 -15.51 -7.40 0.80
CA ARG A 120 -16.16 -8.56 1.41
C ARG A 120 -15.30 -9.80 1.33
N PHE A 121 -15.47 -10.66 2.32
CA PHE A 121 -15.00 -12.03 2.29
C PHE A 121 -16.03 -12.93 1.61
N TYR A 122 -15.56 -13.97 0.95
CA TYR A 122 -16.38 -14.97 0.28
C TYR A 122 -15.91 -16.37 0.63
N ASN A 123 -16.87 -17.25 0.89
CA ASN A 123 -16.65 -18.66 1.00
C ASN A 123 -16.18 -19.23 -0.36
N ILE A 124 -15.07 -19.97 -0.34
CA ILE A 124 -14.59 -20.74 -1.49
C ILE A 124 -14.96 -22.21 -1.31
N SER A 125 -14.74 -22.75 -0.09
CA SER A 125 -15.05 -24.12 0.27
C SER A 125 -15.22 -24.25 1.78
N GLU A 126 -16.33 -24.82 2.25
CA GLU A 126 -16.62 -25.16 3.64
C GLU A 126 -16.37 -24.03 4.67
N ALA A 127 -16.41 -22.77 4.23
CA ALA A 127 -16.17 -21.59 5.06
C ALA A 127 -17.42 -20.68 5.19
N PRO A 128 -18.56 -21.16 5.73
CA PRO A 128 -19.79 -20.37 5.81
C PRO A 128 -19.63 -19.13 6.70
N PHE A 129 -18.67 -19.11 7.63
CA PHE A 129 -18.36 -17.94 8.46
C PHE A 129 -17.80 -16.76 7.67
N ALA A 130 -17.25 -16.98 6.48
CA ALA A 130 -16.71 -15.98 5.59
C ALA A 130 -17.65 -15.67 4.38
N ASP A 131 -18.83 -16.28 4.32
CA ASP A 131 -19.70 -16.14 3.17
C ASP A 131 -20.36 -14.77 3.12
N ASN A 132 -20.03 -14.00 2.07
CA ASN A 132 -20.53 -12.64 1.84
C ASN A 132 -20.33 -11.70 3.06
N LEU A 133 -19.30 -11.94 3.87
CA LEU A 133 -19.02 -11.18 5.08
C LEU A 133 -18.41 -9.82 4.76
N SER A 134 -19.06 -8.74 5.17
CA SER A 134 -18.53 -7.37 4.99
C SER A 134 -17.25 -7.16 5.83
N CYS A 135 -16.22 -6.62 5.21
CA CYS A 135 -15.02 -6.21 5.92
C CYS A 135 -15.22 -4.79 6.48
N ASN A 136 -15.36 -4.69 7.80
CA ASN A 136 -15.55 -3.42 8.50
C ASN A 136 -14.24 -2.88 9.12
N LEU A 137 -13.10 -3.47 8.73
CA LEU A 137 -11.81 -3.01 9.21
C LEU A 137 -11.45 -1.66 8.59
N THR A 138 -10.99 -0.77 9.44
CA THR A 138 -10.42 0.52 9.06
C THR A 138 -9.03 0.63 9.64
N TYR A 139 -8.11 1.17 8.87
CA TYR A 139 -6.73 1.36 9.29
C TYR A 139 -6.38 2.84 9.30
N SER A 140 -5.74 3.26 10.38
CA SER A 140 -5.17 4.60 10.49
C SER A 140 -3.92 4.74 9.61
N VAL A 141 -3.48 5.97 9.38
CA VAL A 141 -2.22 6.25 8.69
C VAL A 141 -1.03 5.60 9.41
N GLU A 142 -1.04 5.59 10.76
CA GLU A 142 -0.01 4.94 11.57
C GLU A 142 0.05 3.44 11.31
N GLU A 143 -1.10 2.77 11.30
CA GLU A 143 -1.19 1.34 11.01
C GLU A 143 -0.69 1.00 9.60
N PHE A 144 -1.00 1.85 8.59
CA PHE A 144 -0.43 1.69 7.24
C PHE A 144 1.10 1.80 7.24
N PHE A 145 1.67 2.74 8.01
CA PHE A 145 3.13 2.83 8.15
C PHE A 145 3.72 1.62 8.84
N LEU A 146 3.09 1.11 9.90
CA LEU A 146 3.52 -0.13 10.58
C LEU A 146 3.51 -1.31 9.60
N MET A 147 2.45 -1.49 8.82
CA MET A 147 2.36 -2.55 7.80
C MET A 147 3.47 -2.44 6.75
N ALA A 148 3.78 -1.23 6.29
CA ALA A 148 4.85 -0.97 5.33
C ALA A 148 6.25 -1.04 5.99
N GLY A 149 6.31 -1.23 7.31
CA GLY A 149 7.53 -1.29 8.09
C GLY A 149 8.15 0.05 8.43
N GLY A 150 7.37 1.11 8.33
CA GLY A 150 7.71 2.42 8.83
C GLY A 150 7.29 2.59 10.29
N THR A 151 7.79 3.63 10.91
CA THR A 151 7.38 4.08 12.25
C THR A 151 7.08 5.57 12.15
N LEU A 152 5.91 5.98 12.62
CA LEU A 152 5.67 7.40 12.85
C LEU A 152 6.52 7.84 14.04
N LEU A 153 7.43 8.77 13.82
CA LEU A 153 8.24 9.33 14.90
C LEU A 153 7.39 10.34 15.68
N PRO A 154 6.96 10.04 16.91
CA PRO A 154 6.22 10.99 17.72
C PRO A 154 7.12 12.20 18.01
N GLY A 155 6.58 13.41 17.80
CA GLY A 155 7.21 14.67 18.20
C GLY A 155 7.93 15.47 17.11
N ARG A 156 8.00 15.00 15.86
CA ARG A 156 8.47 15.82 14.71
C ARG A 156 7.35 16.46 13.88
N VAL A 157 6.12 16.08 14.11
CA VAL A 157 4.98 16.75 13.47
C VAL A 157 4.61 17.96 14.31
N ASN A 158 5.01 19.13 13.83
CA ASN A 158 4.53 20.39 14.41
C ASN A 158 3.00 20.42 14.20
N ASN A 159 2.22 20.53 15.28
CA ASN A 159 0.76 20.59 15.23
C ASN A 159 0.23 21.70 14.30
N SER A 160 1.00 22.78 14.10
CA SER A 160 0.67 23.83 13.13
C SER A 160 0.77 23.33 11.69
N ILE A 161 1.78 22.51 11.36
CA ILE A 161 1.96 21.91 10.05
C ILE A 161 0.82 20.92 9.78
N LEU A 162 0.50 20.05 10.75
CA LEU A 162 -0.59 19.09 10.61
C LEU A 162 -1.94 19.78 10.37
N LYS A 163 -2.25 20.84 11.12
CA LYS A 163 -3.47 21.64 10.92
C LYS A 163 -3.51 22.27 9.54
N GLN A 164 -2.38 22.79 9.07
CA GLN A 164 -2.26 23.35 7.74
C GLN A 164 -2.51 22.31 6.65
N TYR A 165 -1.94 21.10 6.78
CA TYR A 165 -2.21 19.98 5.86
C TYR A 165 -3.69 19.61 5.81
N LEU A 166 -4.36 19.53 6.95
CA LEU A 166 -5.79 19.20 7.00
C LEU A 166 -6.63 20.28 6.31
N ASN A 167 -6.27 21.56 6.45
CA ASN A 167 -6.95 22.66 5.78
C ASN A 167 -6.69 22.70 4.27
N ASP A 168 -5.51 22.26 3.85
CA ASP A 168 -5.08 22.26 2.45
C ASP A 168 -5.56 21.03 1.68
N PHE A 169 -5.95 19.94 2.38
CA PHE A 169 -6.26 18.66 1.76
C PHE A 169 -7.40 18.76 0.74
N ASP A 170 -8.54 19.30 1.14
CA ASP A 170 -9.71 19.38 0.26
C ASP A 170 -9.46 20.25 -0.99
N PRO A 171 -8.91 21.48 -0.88
CA PRO A 171 -8.59 22.28 -2.05
C PRO A 171 -7.56 21.63 -2.95
N PHE A 172 -6.53 20.99 -2.39
CA PHE A 172 -5.53 20.27 -3.16
C PHE A 172 -6.12 19.05 -3.88
N PHE A 173 -6.91 18.25 -3.18
CA PHE A 173 -7.55 17.08 -3.76
C PHE A 173 -8.52 17.44 -4.87
N ALA A 174 -9.28 18.51 -4.72
CA ALA A 174 -10.14 19.05 -5.78
C ALA A 174 -9.32 19.49 -7.02
N CYS A 175 -8.19 20.17 -6.81
CA CYS A 175 -7.25 20.52 -7.88
C CYS A 175 -6.70 19.26 -8.57
N PHE A 176 -6.22 18.29 -7.80
CA PHE A 176 -5.74 16.99 -8.33
C PHE A 176 -6.80 16.30 -9.18
N LEU A 177 -8.04 16.16 -8.70
CA LEU A 177 -9.13 15.51 -9.44
C LEU A 177 -9.44 16.22 -10.75
N ARG A 178 -9.43 17.56 -10.75
CA ARG A 178 -9.65 18.38 -11.94
C ARG A 178 -8.61 18.13 -13.02
N PHE A 179 -7.32 18.00 -12.64
CA PHE A 179 -6.19 17.83 -13.54
C PHE A 179 -5.61 16.42 -13.56
N ARG A 180 -6.32 15.41 -13.04
CA ARG A 180 -5.82 14.03 -12.81
C ARG A 180 -5.19 13.39 -14.05
N ARG A 181 -5.70 13.70 -15.26
CA ARG A 181 -5.17 13.13 -16.53
C ARG A 181 -3.80 13.71 -16.89
N ASP A 182 -3.54 14.95 -16.48
CA ASP A 182 -2.30 15.67 -16.80
C ASP A 182 -1.34 15.69 -15.62
N TRP A 183 -1.73 15.14 -14.45
CA TRP A 183 -0.98 15.31 -13.21
C TRP A 183 0.47 14.82 -13.31
N THR A 184 0.71 13.69 -13.95
CA THR A 184 2.07 13.18 -14.20
C THR A 184 2.89 14.14 -15.06
N ASN A 185 2.27 14.78 -16.04
CA ASN A 185 2.96 15.76 -16.88
C ASN A 185 3.28 17.04 -16.10
N ILE A 186 2.37 17.49 -15.23
CA ILE A 186 2.57 18.67 -14.35
C ILE A 186 3.76 18.43 -13.42
N ILE A 187 3.78 17.29 -12.70
CA ILE A 187 4.89 16.91 -11.82
C ILE A 187 6.20 16.78 -12.62
N SER A 188 6.17 16.10 -13.76
CA SER A 188 7.34 15.92 -14.60
C SER A 188 7.90 17.26 -15.13
N TYR A 189 7.02 18.22 -15.45
CA TYR A 189 7.43 19.56 -15.82
C TYR A 189 8.17 20.24 -14.66
N ILE A 190 7.55 20.27 -13.48
CA ILE A 190 8.12 20.92 -12.28
C ILE A 190 9.48 20.33 -11.91
N GLN A 191 9.60 18.99 -11.91
CA GLN A 191 10.86 18.32 -11.61
C GLN A 191 11.97 18.62 -12.61
N ARG A 192 11.64 18.85 -13.88
CA ARG A 192 12.62 19.17 -14.92
C ARG A 192 13.09 20.61 -14.89
N VAL A 193 12.20 21.56 -14.59
CA VAL A 193 12.58 22.98 -14.49
C VAL A 193 13.28 23.30 -13.17
N SER A 194 13.07 22.47 -12.15
CA SER A 194 13.67 22.67 -10.83
C SER A 194 14.03 21.30 -10.22
N PRO A 195 15.07 20.62 -10.76
CA PRO A 195 15.50 19.33 -10.24
C PRO A 195 16.00 19.48 -8.81
N ALA A 196 15.68 18.49 -7.97
CA ALA A 196 16.31 18.31 -6.68
C ALA A 196 17.51 17.36 -6.82
N GLU A 197 18.63 17.70 -6.25
CA GLU A 197 19.73 16.74 -6.10
C GLU A 197 19.37 15.71 -5.03
N TYR A 198 19.86 14.47 -5.22
CA TYR A 198 19.57 13.39 -4.28
C TYR A 198 19.94 13.77 -2.84
N GLY A 199 18.98 13.66 -1.92
CA GLY A 199 19.16 13.99 -0.50
C GLY A 199 19.06 15.48 -0.15
N GLN A 200 18.83 16.37 -1.12
CA GLN A 200 18.61 17.79 -0.88
C GLN A 200 17.13 18.15 -0.86
N VAL A 201 16.81 19.20 -0.08
CA VAL A 201 15.46 19.79 -0.11
C VAL A 201 15.29 20.54 -1.44
N PRO A 202 14.25 20.24 -2.23
CA PRO A 202 14.02 20.94 -3.49
C PRO A 202 13.90 22.46 -3.28
N PRO A 203 14.42 23.28 -4.21
CA PRO A 203 14.32 24.74 -4.09
C PRO A 203 12.84 25.17 -4.16
N LEU A 204 12.42 26.10 -3.33
CA LEU A 204 11.04 26.62 -3.33
C LEU A 204 10.76 27.50 -4.56
N PHE A 205 11.77 28.19 -5.07
CA PHE A 205 11.62 29.02 -6.28
C PHE A 205 11.87 28.15 -7.52
N VAL A 206 10.94 28.22 -8.45
CA VAL A 206 10.96 27.49 -9.72
C VAL A 206 10.99 28.53 -10.85
N GLN A 207 11.95 28.40 -11.75
CA GLN A 207 12.05 29.20 -12.96
C GLN A 207 12.59 28.35 -14.09
N GLY A 208 11.96 28.40 -15.25
CA GLY A 208 12.40 27.65 -16.40
C GLY A 208 11.66 27.98 -17.68
N ASN A 209 12.05 27.32 -18.76
CA ASN A 209 11.38 27.48 -20.04
C ASN A 209 9.94 26.91 -19.97
N TYR A 210 9.03 27.54 -20.69
CA TYR A 210 7.64 27.12 -20.82
C TYR A 210 7.53 25.64 -21.31
N THR A 211 8.42 25.25 -22.21
CA THR A 211 8.53 23.86 -22.71
C THR A 211 9.92 23.30 -22.43
N VAL A 212 10.00 22.16 -21.80
CA VAL A 212 11.25 21.45 -21.47
C VAL A 212 11.34 20.13 -22.22
N LYS A 213 12.58 19.74 -22.61
CA LYS A 213 12.87 18.45 -23.20
C LYS A 213 13.18 17.45 -22.09
N GLY A 214 12.55 16.29 -22.11
CA GLY A 214 12.87 15.17 -21.24
C GLY A 214 13.81 14.17 -21.88
N GLU A 215 14.11 13.12 -21.17
CA GLU A 215 14.78 11.94 -21.68
C GLU A 215 14.05 11.43 -22.94
N HIS A 216 14.78 10.91 -23.90
CA HIS A 216 14.26 10.47 -25.20
C HIS A 216 13.59 11.58 -26.08
N GLY A 217 13.89 12.85 -25.82
CA GLY A 217 13.43 13.98 -26.67
C GLY A 217 11.95 14.35 -26.49
N ARG A 218 11.20 13.71 -25.59
CA ARG A 218 9.81 14.07 -25.30
C ARG A 218 9.74 15.48 -24.73
N ARG A 219 8.90 16.32 -25.32
CA ARG A 219 8.65 17.69 -24.81
C ARG A 219 7.51 17.66 -23.81
N THR A 220 7.66 18.43 -22.74
CA THR A 220 6.62 18.67 -21.74
C THR A 220 6.49 20.18 -21.54
N SER A 221 5.29 20.71 -21.71
CA SER A 221 5.00 22.13 -21.51
C SER A 221 4.33 22.36 -20.15
N ALA A 222 4.45 23.58 -19.65
CA ALA A 222 3.72 24.02 -18.47
C ALA A 222 2.21 23.89 -18.71
N ASN A 223 1.49 23.36 -17.72
CA ASN A 223 0.04 23.38 -17.72
C ASN A 223 -0.43 24.65 -16.99
N GLU A 224 -0.74 25.71 -17.78
CA GLU A 224 -1.12 27.02 -17.25
C GLU A 224 -2.32 26.94 -16.30
N ASN A 225 -3.38 26.24 -16.71
CA ASN A 225 -4.59 26.12 -15.92
C ASN A 225 -4.34 25.46 -14.57
N ALA A 226 -3.48 24.45 -14.53
CA ALA A 226 -3.12 23.77 -13.29
C ALA A 226 -2.26 24.67 -12.39
N LEU A 227 -1.30 25.40 -12.96
CA LEU A 227 -0.47 26.35 -12.22
C LEU A 227 -1.30 27.51 -11.67
N GLN A 228 -2.24 28.05 -12.46
CA GLN A 228 -3.17 29.09 -12.00
C GLN A 228 -4.06 28.56 -10.86
N GLU A 229 -4.55 27.34 -10.95
CA GLU A 229 -5.34 26.74 -9.88
C GLU A 229 -4.51 26.51 -8.61
N LEU A 230 -3.27 26.02 -8.72
CA LEU A 230 -2.35 25.89 -7.59
C LEU A 230 -2.04 27.26 -6.95
N ALA A 231 -1.96 28.31 -7.74
CA ALA A 231 -1.81 29.67 -7.23
C ALA A 231 -3.09 30.16 -6.51
N ARG A 232 -4.26 29.88 -7.09
CA ARG A 232 -5.56 30.23 -6.50
C ARG A 232 -5.78 29.60 -5.13
N ILE A 233 -5.39 28.33 -4.96
CA ILE A 233 -5.51 27.63 -3.66
C ILE A 233 -4.34 27.89 -2.71
N GLY A 234 -3.38 28.78 -3.11
CA GLY A 234 -2.28 29.24 -2.25
C GLY A 234 -1.11 28.26 -2.11
N PHE A 235 -1.00 27.25 -2.98
CA PHE A 235 0.14 26.30 -2.98
C PHE A 235 1.38 26.89 -3.63
N ILE A 236 1.19 27.73 -4.64
CA ILE A 236 2.26 28.50 -5.25
C ILE A 236 1.93 30.00 -5.21
N GLN A 237 2.96 30.82 -5.26
CA GLN A 237 2.89 32.28 -5.15
C GLN A 237 3.72 32.92 -6.28
N ASN A 238 3.46 34.19 -6.57
CA ASN A 238 4.22 34.97 -7.54
C ASN A 238 4.31 34.25 -8.91
N LEU A 239 3.21 33.64 -9.35
CA LEU A 239 3.15 32.96 -10.63
C LEU A 239 3.26 33.95 -11.76
N THR A 240 4.25 33.78 -12.62
CA THR A 240 4.42 34.51 -13.87
C THR A 240 4.54 33.51 -15.01
N ILE A 241 3.70 33.66 -16.01
CA ILE A 241 3.72 32.83 -17.23
C ILE A 241 3.90 33.76 -18.42
N ILE A 242 4.98 33.57 -19.15
CA ILE A 242 5.18 34.19 -20.49
C ILE A 242 4.98 33.03 -21.48
N LEU A 243 3.88 33.09 -22.19
CA LEU A 243 3.41 32.04 -23.08
C LEU A 243 4.51 31.65 -24.09
N ASN A 244 4.77 30.33 -24.18
CA ASN A 244 5.83 29.74 -25.01
C ASN A 244 7.28 30.14 -24.68
N GLU A 245 7.50 30.96 -23.68
CA GLU A 245 8.83 31.43 -23.29
C GLU A 245 9.25 30.88 -21.93
N SER A 246 8.63 31.34 -20.87
CA SER A 246 9.07 30.98 -19.51
C SER A 246 7.94 30.93 -18.50
N VAL A 247 8.23 30.21 -17.40
CA VAL A 247 7.37 30.14 -16.23
C VAL A 247 8.22 30.33 -14.98
N SER A 248 7.73 31.13 -14.05
CA SER A 248 8.32 31.25 -12.72
C SER A 248 7.24 31.32 -11.64
N PHE A 249 7.53 30.72 -10.49
CA PHE A 249 6.70 30.76 -9.29
C PHE A 249 7.50 30.34 -8.07
N ARG A 250 6.90 30.51 -6.90
CA ARG A 250 7.46 30.03 -5.64
C ARG A 250 6.46 29.12 -4.94
N PHE A 251 6.87 27.94 -4.50
CA PHE A 251 6.08 27.13 -3.58
C PHE A 251 5.92 27.85 -2.25
N ARG A 252 4.75 27.77 -1.64
CA ARG A 252 4.45 28.38 -0.34
C ARG A 252 5.45 27.97 0.75
N ASP A 253 5.76 26.67 0.80
CA ASP A 253 6.67 26.06 1.79
C ASP A 253 7.26 24.74 1.26
N ALA A 254 8.23 24.18 2.00
CA ALA A 254 8.89 22.93 1.62
C ALA A 254 7.93 21.73 1.54
N THR A 255 6.87 21.74 2.32
CA THR A 255 5.85 20.71 2.34
C THR A 255 5.00 20.68 1.09
N THR A 256 4.58 21.87 0.62
CA THR A 256 3.85 22.04 -0.65
C THR A 256 4.69 21.69 -1.87
N ARG A 257 6.02 21.72 -1.74
CA ARG A 257 6.96 21.36 -2.81
C ARG A 257 7.26 19.86 -2.86
N ALA A 258 7.32 19.17 -1.72
CA ALA A 258 7.55 17.73 -1.59
C ALA A 258 6.38 16.90 -2.11
#